data_159d29510934491c158083958fad0197
#
_entry.id   159d29510934491c158083958fad0197
#
_cell.length_a   1.000
_cell.length_b   1.000
_cell.length_c   1.000
_cell.angle_alpha   90.00
_cell.angle_beta   90.00
_cell.angle_gamma   90.00
#
_symmetry.space_group_name_H-M   'P 1'
#
loop_
_entity.id
_entity.type
_entity.pdbx_description
1 polymer ?
#
loop_
_entity_poly.entity_id
_entity_poly.type
_entity_poly.pdbx_seq_one_letter_code
_entity_poly.pdbx_strand_id
1 'polypeptide(L)'
;MVLRVIAHDDAEVASVRESISAYTAQYEPLGVPYWVFLSGKDVVGLVFVGREPLQLLAPVGTPLSRFYVIDYEQPLSVLEEFLSEALKLSKTEKVDYAYVIFPAEHTSIANHLGGIGFNELANRYEMTHHLDTPIDQPGNLRFRRLAREELDQFFPLMKKFMSGSSDNVLDLVLQNLENIPEQLLDMWFAQITLFFVYLGDEIVGVLDLRPQAGWISNIGVAPSHRGKGVGSEMLQFCLKLFQDEGCKEAKLGVSAVNTRAIHVYEKLGFSIDEHLQTFIWRK
;
A
#
# COMPACT_ATOMS: atom_id res chain seq x y z
N MET A 1 25.92 -20.75 6.25
CA MET A 1 25.45 -20.39 7.62
C MET A 1 23.98 -20.73 7.61
N VAL A 2 23.48 -21.47 8.59
CA VAL A 2 22.07 -21.91 8.57
C VAL A 2 21.23 -20.86 9.24
N LEU A 3 20.17 -20.40 8.57
CA LEU A 3 19.16 -19.51 9.16
C LEU A 3 18.43 -20.25 10.28
N ARG A 4 18.22 -19.54 11.38
CA ARG A 4 17.42 -20.01 12.50
C ARG A 4 16.07 -19.30 12.47
N VAL A 5 15.00 -20.06 12.69
CA VAL A 5 13.62 -19.56 12.66
C VAL A 5 13.02 -19.69 14.05
N ILE A 6 12.48 -18.61 14.58
CA ILE A 6 11.76 -18.58 15.85
C ILE A 6 10.33 -18.09 15.65
N ALA A 7 9.37 -18.71 16.33
CA ALA A 7 7.97 -18.30 16.26
C ALA A 7 7.70 -17.13 17.22
N HIS A 8 6.64 -16.37 16.96
CA HIS A 8 6.27 -15.15 17.70
C HIS A 8 6.04 -15.37 19.20
N ASP A 9 5.71 -16.59 19.64
CA ASP A 9 5.50 -17.00 21.02
C ASP A 9 6.76 -17.57 21.70
N ASP A 10 7.87 -17.66 20.97
CA ASP A 10 9.16 -18.07 21.54
C ASP A 10 9.72 -16.99 22.47
N ALA A 11 10.21 -17.39 23.63
CA ALA A 11 10.81 -16.47 24.60
C ALA A 11 11.99 -15.67 24.03
N GLU A 12 12.69 -16.22 23.03
CA GLU A 12 13.82 -15.57 22.38
C GLU A 12 13.43 -14.34 21.56
N VAL A 13 12.17 -14.21 21.11
CA VAL A 13 11.64 -13.02 20.40
C VAL A 13 11.86 -11.75 21.23
N ALA A 14 11.84 -11.86 22.56
CA ALA A 14 12.12 -10.72 23.44
C ALA A 14 13.49 -10.09 23.18
N SER A 15 14.50 -10.89 22.79
CA SER A 15 15.88 -10.42 22.55
C SER A 15 16.03 -9.62 21.24
N VAL A 16 15.09 -9.75 20.30
CA VAL A 16 15.09 -9.08 18.99
C VAL A 16 13.92 -8.11 18.83
N ARG A 17 13.13 -7.91 19.87
CA ARG A 17 11.89 -7.11 19.83
C ARG A 17 12.12 -5.69 19.30
N GLU A 18 13.20 -5.04 19.70
CA GLU A 18 13.53 -3.69 19.23
C GLU A 18 13.68 -3.63 17.71
N SER A 19 14.39 -4.61 17.15
CA SER A 19 14.65 -4.71 15.70
C SER A 19 13.39 -4.97 14.86
N ILE A 20 12.35 -5.56 15.45
CA ILE A 20 11.14 -5.97 14.74
C ILE A 20 9.91 -5.13 15.08
N SER A 21 9.97 -4.28 16.08
CA SER A 21 8.79 -3.55 16.63
C SER A 21 8.07 -2.71 15.57
N ALA A 22 8.80 -2.04 14.68
CA ALA A 22 8.21 -1.25 13.60
C ALA A 22 7.33 -2.07 12.64
N TYR A 23 7.63 -3.35 12.49
CA TYR A 23 6.91 -4.28 11.61
C TYR A 23 5.79 -5.02 12.33
N THR A 24 5.96 -5.34 13.62
CA THR A 24 5.01 -6.16 14.40
C THR A 24 3.89 -5.34 15.03
N ALA A 25 4.10 -4.04 15.27
CA ALA A 25 3.15 -3.17 15.99
C ALA A 25 1.72 -3.19 15.46
N GLN A 26 1.53 -3.36 14.15
CA GLN A 26 0.21 -3.43 13.54
C GLN A 26 -0.43 -4.83 13.59
N TYR A 27 0.34 -5.89 13.81
CA TYR A 27 -0.10 -7.29 13.77
C TYR A 27 -0.27 -7.89 15.15
N GLU A 28 0.58 -7.52 16.13
CA GLU A 28 0.50 -8.04 17.51
C GLU A 28 -0.87 -7.82 18.17
N PRO A 29 -1.50 -6.62 18.08
CA PRO A 29 -2.83 -6.40 18.63
C PRO A 29 -3.93 -7.26 18.00
N LEU A 30 -3.69 -7.75 16.79
CA LEU A 30 -4.62 -8.60 16.04
C LEU A 30 -4.37 -10.09 16.26
N GLY A 31 -3.33 -10.45 17.04
CA GLY A 31 -2.95 -11.84 17.27
C GLY A 31 -2.49 -12.57 16.00
N VAL A 32 -1.97 -11.85 15.00
CA VAL A 32 -1.48 -12.46 13.75
C VAL A 32 -0.14 -13.14 14.01
N PRO A 33 -0.01 -14.46 13.79
CA PRO A 33 1.25 -15.16 13.99
C PRO A 33 2.33 -14.71 13.01
N TYR A 34 3.58 -14.69 13.50
CA TYR A 34 4.74 -14.38 12.69
C TYR A 34 5.96 -15.22 13.09
N TRP A 35 6.91 -15.32 12.18
CA TRP A 35 8.19 -15.99 12.36
C TRP A 35 9.33 -15.02 12.07
N VAL A 36 10.34 -15.06 12.91
CA VAL A 36 11.57 -14.25 12.80
C VAL A 36 12.69 -15.13 12.25
N PHE A 37 13.36 -14.67 11.23
CA PHE A 37 14.50 -15.35 10.61
C PHE A 37 15.80 -14.67 11.02
N LEU A 38 16.71 -15.44 11.59
CA LEU A 38 17.96 -14.98 12.20
C LEU A 38 19.18 -15.56 11.50
N SER A 39 20.18 -14.73 11.25
CA SER A 39 21.53 -15.10 10.86
C SER A 39 22.49 -14.79 12.02
N GLY A 40 22.83 -15.79 12.81
CA GLY A 40 23.51 -15.57 14.08
C GLY A 40 22.60 -14.85 15.09
N LYS A 41 22.89 -13.57 15.37
CA LYS A 41 22.07 -12.69 16.22
C LYS A 41 21.26 -11.65 15.45
N ASP A 42 21.55 -11.51 14.16
CA ASP A 42 20.96 -10.46 13.34
C ASP A 42 19.62 -10.92 12.75
N VAL A 43 18.62 -10.04 12.78
CA VAL A 43 17.32 -10.29 12.15
C VAL A 43 17.42 -10.06 10.67
N VAL A 44 17.25 -11.11 9.88
CA VAL A 44 17.24 -11.05 8.41
C VAL A 44 15.88 -10.63 7.88
N GLY A 45 14.82 -11.20 8.44
CA GLY A 45 13.47 -10.92 7.98
C GLY A 45 12.37 -11.50 8.85
N LEU A 46 11.14 -11.17 8.50
CA LEU A 46 9.91 -11.61 9.14
C LEU A 46 8.95 -12.22 8.11
N VAL A 47 8.18 -13.20 8.56
CA VAL A 47 7.05 -13.75 7.81
C VAL A 47 5.81 -13.70 8.69
N PHE A 48 4.80 -12.95 8.26
CA PHE A 48 3.47 -12.97 8.85
C PHE A 48 2.60 -13.95 8.07
N VAL A 49 1.80 -14.74 8.79
CA VAL A 49 0.82 -15.63 8.20
C VAL A 49 -0.55 -15.29 8.76
N GLY A 50 -1.50 -15.03 7.89
CA GLY A 50 -2.82 -14.60 8.30
C GLY A 50 -3.86 -14.77 7.20
N ARG A 51 -4.84 -13.89 7.22
CA ARG A 51 -5.86 -13.81 6.19
C ARG A 51 -5.91 -12.41 5.62
N GLU A 52 -6.26 -12.31 4.34
CA GLU A 52 -6.43 -11.02 3.66
C GLU A 52 -7.36 -10.11 4.46
N PRO A 53 -6.85 -9.01 5.03
CA PRO A 53 -7.69 -8.10 5.82
C PRO A 53 -8.49 -7.17 4.91
N LEU A 54 -7.83 -6.17 4.31
CA LEU A 54 -8.42 -5.17 3.43
C LEU A 54 -7.39 -4.58 2.43
N GLN A 55 -6.30 -5.28 2.17
CA GLN A 55 -5.36 -4.89 1.10
C GLN A 55 -5.91 -5.23 -0.28
N LEU A 56 -6.89 -6.15 -0.31
CA LEU A 56 -7.68 -6.54 -1.48
C LEU A 56 -6.85 -7.08 -2.65
N LEU A 57 -5.65 -7.61 -2.37
CA LEU A 57 -4.87 -8.37 -3.37
C LEU A 57 -5.55 -9.70 -3.72
N ALA A 58 -6.46 -10.14 -2.86
CA ALA A 58 -7.35 -11.29 -3.04
C ALA A 58 -8.67 -11.00 -2.28
N PRO A 59 -9.73 -11.81 -2.41
CA PRO A 59 -10.93 -11.69 -1.60
C PRO A 59 -10.60 -11.71 -0.09
N VAL A 60 -11.34 -10.91 0.69
CA VAL A 60 -11.20 -10.86 2.16
C VAL A 60 -11.27 -12.27 2.77
N GLY A 61 -10.40 -12.56 3.70
CA GLY A 61 -10.32 -13.85 4.37
C GLY A 61 -9.46 -14.90 3.66
N THR A 62 -8.93 -14.62 2.46
CA THR A 62 -8.00 -15.50 1.76
C THR A 62 -6.72 -15.71 2.59
N PRO A 63 -6.26 -16.96 2.82
CA PRO A 63 -5.02 -17.23 3.52
C PRO A 63 -3.82 -16.60 2.81
N LEU A 64 -3.01 -15.85 3.55
CA LEU A 64 -1.85 -15.17 2.99
C LEU A 64 -0.63 -15.26 3.90
N SER A 65 0.56 -15.01 3.31
CA SER A 65 1.74 -14.58 4.04
C SER A 65 2.34 -13.31 3.45
N ARG A 66 2.93 -12.51 4.34
CA ARG A 66 3.67 -11.31 3.98
C ARG A 66 5.10 -11.43 4.48
N PHE A 67 6.06 -11.19 3.59
CA PHE A 67 7.48 -11.21 3.91
C PHE A 67 8.00 -9.80 4.06
N TYR A 68 8.85 -9.60 5.07
CA TYR A 68 9.61 -8.37 5.27
C TYR A 68 11.09 -8.73 5.31
N VAL A 69 11.86 -8.22 4.38
CA VAL A 69 13.33 -8.17 4.50
C VAL A 69 13.64 -7.01 5.43
N ILE A 70 14.36 -7.26 6.51
CA ILE A 70 14.68 -6.25 7.52
C ILE A 70 16.07 -5.68 7.33
N ASP A 71 17.02 -6.56 7.03
CA ASP A 71 18.41 -6.17 6.84
C ASP A 71 18.88 -6.53 5.42
N TYR A 72 18.93 -5.52 4.56
CA TYR A 72 19.37 -5.64 3.17
C TYR A 72 20.89 -5.71 3.02
N GLU A 73 21.67 -5.43 4.09
CA GLU A 73 23.13 -5.52 4.10
C GLU A 73 23.64 -6.95 4.30
N GLN A 74 22.75 -7.89 4.59
CA GLN A 74 23.09 -9.30 4.68
C GLN A 74 23.66 -9.83 3.34
N PRO A 75 24.59 -10.81 3.36
CA PRO A 75 25.04 -11.48 2.16
C PRO A 75 23.86 -11.98 1.30
N LEU A 76 23.95 -11.81 -0.02
CA LEU A 76 22.86 -12.21 -0.93
C LEU A 76 22.41 -13.65 -0.71
N SER A 77 23.32 -14.58 -0.46
CA SER A 77 23.00 -15.99 -0.19
C SER A 77 22.14 -16.18 1.06
N VAL A 78 22.25 -15.29 2.06
CA VAL A 78 21.43 -15.30 3.27
C VAL A 78 20.02 -14.79 2.96
N LEU A 79 19.90 -13.72 2.15
CA LEU A 79 18.62 -13.19 1.71
C LEU A 79 17.87 -14.19 0.82
N GLU A 80 18.56 -14.85 -0.08
CA GLU A 80 18.01 -15.91 -0.95
C GLU A 80 17.52 -17.11 -0.13
N GLU A 81 18.30 -17.54 0.88
CA GLU A 81 17.91 -18.61 1.82
C GLU A 81 16.66 -18.18 2.61
N PHE A 82 16.63 -16.94 3.13
CA PHE A 82 15.44 -16.40 3.82
C PHE A 82 14.19 -16.47 2.96
N LEU A 83 14.23 -15.95 1.74
CA LEU A 83 13.06 -15.91 0.85
C LEU A 83 12.58 -17.32 0.48
N SER A 84 13.51 -18.25 0.28
CA SER A 84 13.20 -19.65 -0.03
C SER A 84 12.54 -20.37 1.14
N GLU A 85 13.07 -20.22 2.36
CA GLU A 85 12.49 -20.81 3.58
C GLU A 85 11.17 -20.13 3.97
N ALA A 86 11.03 -18.81 3.75
CA ALA A 86 9.79 -18.09 3.94
C ALA A 86 8.67 -18.61 3.03
N LEU A 87 8.99 -18.91 1.77
CA LEU A 87 8.02 -19.53 0.85
C LEU A 87 7.67 -20.97 1.27
N LYS A 88 8.64 -21.73 1.74
CA LYS A 88 8.42 -23.10 2.23
C LYS A 88 7.52 -23.11 3.48
N LEU A 89 7.77 -22.19 4.42
CA LEU A 89 6.89 -21.96 5.57
C LEU A 89 5.46 -21.64 5.11
N SER A 90 5.30 -20.70 4.18
CA SER A 90 4.01 -20.31 3.62
C SER A 90 3.24 -21.47 3.00
N LYS A 91 3.93 -22.36 2.28
CA LYS A 91 3.34 -23.60 1.73
C LYS A 91 2.94 -24.57 2.83
N THR A 92 3.71 -24.68 3.91
CA THR A 92 3.41 -25.50 5.08
C THR A 92 2.16 -25.00 5.80
N GLU A 93 2.04 -23.68 5.95
CA GLU A 93 0.88 -22.99 6.52
C GLU A 93 -0.34 -22.93 5.56
N LYS A 94 -0.20 -23.52 4.37
CA LYS A 94 -1.26 -23.65 3.35
C LYS A 94 -1.88 -22.33 2.94
N VAL A 95 -1.07 -21.27 2.80
CA VAL A 95 -1.55 -20.00 2.27
C VAL A 95 -1.85 -20.11 0.77
N ASP A 96 -2.76 -19.28 0.29
CA ASP A 96 -3.16 -19.24 -1.13
C ASP A 96 -2.29 -18.26 -1.91
N TYR A 97 -1.71 -17.25 -1.22
CA TYR A 97 -0.71 -16.37 -1.81
C TYR A 97 0.28 -15.83 -0.78
N ALA A 98 1.45 -15.45 -1.27
CA ALA A 98 2.49 -14.78 -0.51
C ALA A 98 2.97 -13.55 -1.26
N TYR A 99 3.32 -12.47 -0.56
CA TYR A 99 3.88 -11.30 -1.21
C TYR A 99 5.00 -10.66 -0.38
N VAL A 100 5.85 -9.93 -1.09
CA VAL A 100 6.96 -9.15 -0.54
C VAL A 100 7.03 -7.81 -1.26
N ILE A 101 7.33 -6.75 -0.50
CA ILE A 101 7.58 -5.39 -1.02
C ILE A 101 8.99 -5.03 -0.61
N PHE A 102 9.81 -4.55 -1.56
CA PHE A 102 11.21 -4.21 -1.33
C PHE A 102 11.67 -3.10 -2.29
N PRO A 103 12.77 -2.38 -1.96
CA PRO A 103 13.34 -1.35 -2.83
C PRO A 103 13.82 -1.93 -4.17
N ALA A 104 13.49 -1.25 -5.26
CA ALA A 104 13.70 -1.74 -6.63
C ALA A 104 15.18 -1.87 -7.03
N GLU A 105 16.09 -1.21 -6.30
CA GLU A 105 17.55 -1.36 -6.50
C GLU A 105 18.05 -2.77 -6.18
N HIS A 106 17.33 -3.56 -5.38
CA HIS A 106 17.72 -4.94 -5.04
C HIS A 106 17.33 -5.94 -6.14
N THR A 107 17.86 -5.74 -7.34
CA THR A 107 17.54 -6.56 -8.53
C THR A 107 17.88 -8.04 -8.35
N SER A 108 18.88 -8.39 -7.52
CA SER A 108 19.22 -9.77 -7.20
C SER A 108 18.10 -10.46 -6.42
N ILE A 109 17.42 -9.74 -5.51
CA ILE A 109 16.24 -10.23 -4.80
C ILE A 109 15.11 -10.51 -5.80
N ALA A 110 14.85 -9.58 -6.73
CA ALA A 110 13.84 -9.74 -7.77
C ALA A 110 14.10 -11.00 -8.63
N ASN A 111 15.34 -11.20 -9.05
CA ASN A 111 15.75 -12.36 -9.84
C ASN A 111 15.56 -13.68 -9.07
N HIS A 112 15.94 -13.72 -7.79
CA HIS A 112 15.75 -14.91 -6.95
C HIS A 112 14.26 -15.23 -6.77
N LEU A 113 13.44 -14.22 -6.46
CA LEU A 113 11.99 -14.36 -6.31
C LEU A 113 11.36 -14.94 -7.58
N GLY A 114 11.75 -14.44 -8.77
CA GLY A 114 11.33 -14.99 -10.05
C GLY A 114 11.73 -16.47 -10.20
N GLY A 115 12.93 -16.83 -9.78
CA GLY A 115 13.45 -18.21 -9.81
C GLY A 115 12.68 -19.18 -8.91
N ILE A 116 12.11 -18.72 -7.80
CA ILE A 116 11.32 -19.55 -6.87
C ILE A 116 9.80 -19.46 -7.09
N GLY A 117 9.38 -18.78 -8.17
CA GLY A 117 7.99 -18.79 -8.65
C GLY A 117 7.13 -17.59 -8.25
N PHE A 118 7.72 -16.50 -7.76
CA PHE A 118 7.03 -15.22 -7.64
C PHE A 118 7.00 -14.51 -8.99
N ASN A 119 5.96 -13.69 -9.17
CA ASN A 119 5.83 -12.77 -10.31
C ASN A 119 5.79 -11.33 -9.80
N GLU A 120 6.36 -10.40 -10.56
CA GLU A 120 6.20 -8.98 -10.27
C GLU A 120 4.72 -8.61 -10.42
N LEU A 121 4.14 -8.06 -9.36
CA LEU A 121 2.77 -7.55 -9.33
C LEU A 121 2.74 -6.05 -9.60
N ALA A 122 3.64 -5.31 -8.96
CA ALA A 122 3.69 -3.86 -9.07
C ALA A 122 5.12 -3.33 -8.99
N ASN A 123 5.31 -2.21 -9.67
CA ASN A 123 6.49 -1.37 -9.63
C ASN A 123 5.99 0.06 -9.44
N ARG A 124 6.32 0.70 -8.30
CA ARG A 124 5.72 1.97 -7.93
C ARG A 124 6.72 2.92 -7.28
N TYR A 125 6.46 4.21 -7.43
CA TYR A 125 7.09 5.25 -6.64
C TYR A 125 6.21 5.60 -5.44
N GLU A 126 6.84 5.82 -4.28
CA GLU A 126 6.28 6.62 -3.21
C GLU A 126 6.80 8.04 -3.35
N MET A 127 5.87 9.01 -3.32
CA MET A 127 6.20 10.41 -3.54
C MET A 127 5.72 11.25 -2.37
N THR A 128 6.52 12.25 -2.00
CA THR A 128 6.26 13.16 -0.87
C THR A 128 6.27 14.62 -1.32
N HIS A 129 5.35 15.38 -0.75
CA HIS A 129 5.32 16.84 -0.82
C HIS A 129 5.47 17.41 0.59
N HIS A 130 6.45 18.28 0.82
CA HIS A 130 6.61 19.01 2.08
C HIS A 130 5.63 20.18 2.15
N LEU A 131 4.88 20.30 3.27
CA LEU A 131 3.83 21.29 3.47
C LEU A 131 4.33 22.56 4.21
N ASP A 132 5.58 22.95 3.94
CA ASP A 132 6.27 24.06 4.62
C ASP A 132 5.77 25.46 4.20
N THR A 133 5.15 25.55 3.01
CA THR A 133 4.61 26.81 2.48
C THR A 133 3.09 26.77 2.45
N PRO A 134 2.40 27.92 2.64
CA PRO A 134 0.94 27.98 2.53
C PRO A 134 0.46 27.49 1.16
N ILE A 135 -0.55 26.65 1.19
CA ILE A 135 -1.21 26.14 -0.02
C ILE A 135 -2.44 26.98 -0.30
N ASP A 136 -2.53 27.52 -1.51
CA ASP A 136 -3.70 28.26 -1.96
C ASP A 136 -4.95 27.35 -2.04
N GLN A 137 -6.11 27.95 -1.80
CA GLN A 137 -7.36 27.19 -1.98
C GLN A 137 -7.59 26.86 -3.45
N PRO A 138 -8.04 25.61 -3.73
CA PRO A 138 -8.40 25.23 -5.10
C PRO A 138 -9.58 26.06 -5.63
N GLY A 139 -9.68 26.17 -6.96
CA GLY A 139 -10.52 27.13 -7.66
C GLY A 139 -12.01 26.82 -7.70
N ASN A 140 -12.48 26.04 -8.71
CA ASN A 140 -13.90 25.93 -9.05
C ASN A 140 -14.56 24.61 -8.62
N LEU A 141 -13.80 23.68 -8.09
CA LEU A 141 -14.34 22.39 -7.66
C LEU A 141 -14.97 22.49 -6.26
N ARG A 142 -16.08 21.80 -6.10
CA ARG A 142 -16.74 21.63 -4.80
C ARG A 142 -16.46 20.22 -4.28
N PHE A 143 -15.91 20.14 -3.08
CA PHE A 143 -15.57 18.89 -2.38
C PHE A 143 -16.63 18.59 -1.33
N ARG A 144 -17.28 17.45 -1.44
CA ARG A 144 -18.28 17.00 -0.47
C ARG A 144 -17.85 15.69 0.15
N ARG A 145 -17.67 15.71 1.47
CA ARG A 145 -17.37 14.50 2.23
C ARG A 145 -18.51 13.49 2.09
N LEU A 146 -18.16 12.24 1.89
CA LEU A 146 -19.08 11.13 1.73
C LEU A 146 -19.63 10.69 3.10
N ALA A 147 -20.91 10.35 3.16
CA ALA A 147 -21.51 9.60 4.25
C ALA A 147 -21.37 8.08 4.00
N ARG A 148 -21.40 7.27 5.08
CA ARG A 148 -21.20 5.82 5.01
C ARG A 148 -22.19 5.12 4.06
N GLU A 149 -23.42 5.60 4.04
CA GLU A 149 -24.55 5.07 3.25
C GLU A 149 -24.37 5.29 1.74
N GLU A 150 -23.43 6.15 1.35
CA GLU A 150 -23.17 6.49 -0.05
C GLU A 150 -22.05 5.63 -0.69
N LEU A 151 -21.49 4.65 0.04
CA LEU A 151 -20.44 3.77 -0.48
C LEU A 151 -20.90 3.00 -1.73
N ASP A 152 -22.16 2.61 -1.80
CA ASP A 152 -22.73 1.93 -2.96
C ASP A 152 -22.69 2.80 -4.24
N GLN A 153 -22.71 4.12 -4.08
CA GLN A 153 -22.52 5.05 -5.20
C GLN A 153 -21.02 5.33 -5.45
N PHE A 154 -20.21 5.37 -4.39
CA PHE A 154 -18.80 5.72 -4.48
C PHE A 154 -17.98 4.66 -5.21
N PHE A 155 -18.10 3.39 -4.86
CA PHE A 155 -17.28 2.32 -5.43
C PHE A 155 -17.44 2.15 -6.95
N PRO A 156 -18.65 2.18 -7.53
CA PRO A 156 -18.82 2.16 -8.98
C PRO A 156 -18.17 3.37 -9.68
N LEU A 157 -18.25 4.57 -9.08
CA LEU A 157 -17.60 5.76 -9.62
C LEU A 157 -16.08 5.68 -9.50
N MET A 158 -15.56 5.21 -8.37
CA MET A 158 -14.13 4.97 -8.19
C MET A 158 -13.62 3.99 -9.26
N LYS A 159 -14.28 2.84 -9.44
CA LYS A 159 -13.96 1.88 -10.49
C LYS A 159 -13.97 2.51 -11.89
N LYS A 160 -15.00 3.29 -12.21
CA LYS A 160 -15.12 3.99 -13.50
C LYS A 160 -14.03 5.04 -13.72
N PHE A 161 -13.72 5.84 -12.68
CA PHE A 161 -12.79 6.97 -12.79
C PHE A 161 -11.32 6.55 -12.68
N MET A 162 -11.04 5.38 -12.16
CA MET A 162 -9.70 4.82 -12.06
C MET A 162 -9.40 3.73 -13.09
N SER A 163 -10.42 3.27 -13.82
CA SER A 163 -10.25 2.26 -14.89
C SER A 163 -9.27 2.75 -15.97
N GLY A 164 -8.44 1.81 -16.46
CA GLY A 164 -7.41 2.07 -17.46
C GLY A 164 -6.16 2.74 -16.88
N SER A 165 -5.99 2.72 -15.54
CA SER A 165 -4.69 2.92 -14.95
C SER A 165 -3.81 1.71 -15.28
N SER A 166 -2.50 1.91 -15.40
CA SER A 166 -1.53 0.82 -15.59
C SER A 166 -1.07 0.24 -14.24
N ASP A 167 -1.96 0.19 -13.26
CA ASP A 167 -1.68 -0.26 -11.90
C ASP A 167 -2.40 -1.59 -11.62
N ASN A 168 -1.65 -2.69 -11.67
CA ASN A 168 -2.19 -4.04 -11.46
C ASN A 168 -2.72 -4.25 -10.02
N VAL A 169 -2.14 -3.55 -9.02
CA VAL A 169 -2.63 -3.61 -7.64
C VAL A 169 -4.00 -2.96 -7.55
N LEU A 170 -4.15 -1.78 -8.15
CA LEU A 170 -5.42 -1.08 -8.19
C LEU A 170 -6.51 -1.92 -8.88
N ASP A 171 -6.18 -2.60 -9.97
CA ASP A 171 -7.14 -3.47 -10.66
C ASP A 171 -7.62 -4.61 -9.75
N LEU A 172 -6.72 -5.23 -8.97
CA LEU A 172 -7.09 -6.26 -7.98
C LEU A 172 -7.97 -5.68 -6.86
N VAL A 173 -7.60 -4.51 -6.32
CA VAL A 173 -8.39 -3.80 -5.30
C VAL A 173 -9.81 -3.55 -5.81
N LEU A 174 -9.95 -2.98 -7.01
CA LEU A 174 -11.24 -2.67 -7.61
C LEU A 174 -12.10 -3.92 -7.90
N GLN A 175 -11.49 -5.07 -8.18
CA GLN A 175 -12.18 -6.35 -8.35
C GLN A 175 -12.72 -6.92 -7.03
N ASN A 176 -11.99 -6.71 -5.93
CA ASN A 176 -12.32 -7.31 -4.63
C ASN A 176 -13.16 -6.41 -3.72
N LEU A 177 -13.42 -5.14 -4.11
CA LEU A 177 -14.22 -4.18 -3.33
C LEU A 177 -15.67 -4.65 -3.06
N GLU A 178 -16.27 -5.42 -3.97
CA GLU A 178 -17.69 -5.76 -3.94
C GLU A 178 -18.06 -6.79 -2.86
N ASN A 179 -17.07 -7.44 -2.23
CA ASN A 179 -17.28 -8.54 -1.30
C ASN A 179 -16.69 -8.30 0.11
N ILE A 180 -16.60 -7.03 0.51
CA ILE A 180 -16.09 -6.69 1.85
C ILE A 180 -17.22 -6.89 2.88
N PRO A 181 -17.01 -7.69 3.95
CA PRO A 181 -17.96 -7.79 5.04
C PRO A 181 -18.26 -6.44 5.68
N GLU A 182 -19.54 -6.16 6.00
CA GLU A 182 -19.99 -4.87 6.57
C GLU A 182 -19.15 -4.40 7.75
N GLN A 183 -18.84 -5.28 8.70
CA GLN A 183 -18.04 -4.93 9.87
C GLN A 183 -16.63 -4.44 9.51
N LEU A 184 -15.98 -5.05 8.52
CA LEU A 184 -14.67 -4.62 8.05
C LEU A 184 -14.77 -3.32 7.24
N LEU A 185 -15.86 -3.15 6.51
CA LEU A 185 -16.14 -1.93 5.76
C LEU A 185 -16.36 -0.74 6.71
N ASP A 186 -17.06 -0.93 7.83
CA ASP A 186 -17.24 0.08 8.88
C ASP A 186 -15.92 0.46 9.56
N MET A 187 -15.10 -0.54 9.89
CA MET A 187 -13.76 -0.31 10.46
C MET A 187 -12.85 0.44 9.49
N TRP A 188 -12.89 0.10 8.21
CA TRP A 188 -12.13 0.79 7.17
C TRP A 188 -12.62 2.23 6.99
N PHE A 189 -13.95 2.44 6.88
CA PHE A 189 -14.55 3.76 6.71
C PHE A 189 -14.24 4.72 7.87
N ALA A 190 -14.10 4.20 9.08
CA ALA A 190 -13.72 4.98 10.25
C ALA A 190 -12.29 5.56 10.18
N GLN A 191 -11.41 5.00 9.34
CA GLN A 191 -10.00 5.39 9.24
C GLN A 191 -9.68 6.25 8.01
N ILE A 192 -10.66 6.46 7.14
CA ILE A 192 -10.48 7.18 5.88
C ILE A 192 -11.45 8.36 5.78
N THR A 193 -11.18 9.23 4.82
CA THR A 193 -12.09 10.29 4.44
C THR A 193 -12.30 10.26 2.93
N LEU A 194 -13.53 10.03 2.51
CA LEU A 194 -13.91 9.97 1.11
C LEU A 194 -14.61 11.25 0.68
N PHE A 195 -14.39 11.66 -0.58
CA PHE A 195 -15.06 12.82 -1.16
C PHE A 195 -15.59 12.50 -2.55
N PHE A 196 -16.79 13.02 -2.83
CA PHE A 196 -17.22 13.35 -4.18
C PHE A 196 -16.72 14.73 -4.56
N VAL A 197 -16.20 14.86 -5.77
CA VAL A 197 -15.74 16.14 -6.33
C VAL A 197 -16.64 16.57 -7.45
N TYR A 198 -17.16 17.78 -7.35
CA TYR A 198 -18.15 18.33 -8.27
C TYR A 198 -17.60 19.51 -9.06
N LEU A 199 -17.98 19.58 -10.33
CA LEU A 199 -17.91 20.78 -11.17
C LEU A 199 -19.34 21.16 -11.54
N GLY A 200 -19.86 22.23 -10.96
CA GLY A 200 -21.31 22.49 -10.95
C GLY A 200 -22.05 21.37 -10.21
N ASP A 201 -22.99 20.71 -10.89
CA ASP A 201 -23.76 19.59 -10.34
C ASP A 201 -23.25 18.21 -10.78
N GLU A 202 -22.22 18.16 -11.63
CA GLU A 202 -21.65 16.90 -12.14
C GLU A 202 -20.55 16.38 -11.19
N ILE A 203 -20.57 15.07 -10.88
CA ILE A 203 -19.47 14.41 -10.16
C ILE A 203 -18.34 14.15 -11.18
N VAL A 204 -17.24 14.88 -11.03
CA VAL A 204 -16.07 14.82 -11.91
C VAL A 204 -14.88 14.12 -11.31
N GLY A 205 -14.94 13.79 -10.02
CA GLY A 205 -13.85 13.10 -9.33
C GLY A 205 -14.28 12.43 -8.04
N VAL A 206 -13.40 11.56 -7.55
CA VAL A 206 -13.48 10.89 -6.25
C VAL A 206 -12.12 10.92 -5.56
N LEU A 207 -12.12 11.03 -4.22
CA LEU A 207 -10.92 10.98 -3.38
C LEU A 207 -11.11 9.97 -2.25
N ASP A 208 -10.03 9.23 -1.96
CA ASP A 208 -9.85 8.41 -0.78
C ASP A 208 -8.57 8.87 -0.07
N LEU A 209 -8.73 9.41 1.14
CA LEU A 209 -7.69 10.09 1.89
C LEU A 209 -7.58 9.52 3.31
N ARG A 210 -6.38 9.60 3.88
CA ARG A 210 -6.10 9.41 5.31
C ARG A 210 -5.51 10.71 5.85
N PRO A 211 -6.33 11.70 6.21
CA PRO A 211 -5.86 13.04 6.53
C PRO A 211 -4.86 13.09 7.69
N GLN A 212 -5.07 12.30 8.76
CA GLN A 212 -4.17 12.26 9.92
C GLN A 212 -2.77 11.71 9.58
N ALA A 213 -2.66 10.93 8.51
CA ALA A 213 -1.40 10.38 8.01
C ALA A 213 -0.81 11.18 6.86
N GLY A 214 -1.49 12.23 6.38
CA GLY A 214 -1.09 12.96 5.17
C GLY A 214 -1.06 12.10 3.90
N TRP A 215 -1.90 11.04 3.84
CA TRP A 215 -1.82 10.05 2.76
C TRP A 215 -2.98 10.16 1.77
N ILE A 216 -2.66 10.29 0.48
CA ILE A 216 -3.61 10.19 -0.62
C ILE A 216 -3.64 8.73 -1.09
N SER A 217 -4.69 7.99 -0.70
CA SER A 217 -4.83 6.59 -1.07
C SER A 217 -5.26 6.43 -2.53
N ASN A 218 -6.27 7.20 -2.94
CA ASN A 218 -6.79 7.16 -4.30
C ASN A 218 -7.29 8.53 -4.78
N ILE A 219 -7.03 8.82 -6.05
CA ILE A 219 -7.54 10.01 -6.75
C ILE A 219 -8.04 9.59 -8.13
N GLY A 220 -9.33 9.69 -8.36
CA GLY A 220 -9.99 9.34 -9.62
C GLY A 220 -10.62 10.55 -10.29
N VAL A 221 -10.32 10.78 -11.58
CA VAL A 221 -10.92 11.85 -12.40
C VAL A 221 -11.76 11.22 -13.49
N ALA A 222 -13.00 11.70 -13.65
CA ALA A 222 -13.91 11.28 -14.71
C ALA A 222 -13.21 11.37 -16.09
N PRO A 223 -13.30 10.34 -16.94
CA PRO A 223 -12.60 10.30 -18.24
C PRO A 223 -12.82 11.55 -19.10
N SER A 224 -14.04 12.08 -19.12
CA SER A 224 -14.44 13.31 -19.84
C SER A 224 -13.75 14.57 -19.34
N HIS A 225 -13.21 14.55 -18.12
CA HIS A 225 -12.59 15.70 -17.44
C HIS A 225 -11.07 15.57 -17.28
N ARG A 226 -10.48 14.49 -17.75
CA ARG A 226 -9.02 14.30 -17.73
C ARG A 226 -8.31 15.31 -18.67
N GLY A 227 -7.15 15.80 -18.21
CA GLY A 227 -6.36 16.77 -18.99
C GLY A 227 -6.87 18.22 -18.93
N LYS A 228 -7.91 18.49 -18.13
CA LYS A 228 -8.54 19.82 -17.97
C LYS A 228 -8.19 20.51 -16.63
N GLY A 229 -7.15 20.05 -15.94
CA GLY A 229 -6.71 20.65 -14.65
C GLY A 229 -7.43 20.08 -13.42
N VAL A 230 -8.52 19.32 -13.57
CA VAL A 230 -9.31 18.78 -12.44
C VAL A 230 -8.46 18.01 -11.44
N GLY A 231 -7.58 17.10 -11.90
CA GLY A 231 -6.71 16.34 -11.00
C GLY A 231 -5.72 17.20 -10.22
N SER A 232 -5.19 18.26 -10.84
CA SER A 232 -4.30 19.20 -10.15
C SER A 232 -5.02 19.99 -9.06
N GLU A 233 -6.26 20.47 -9.34
CA GLU A 233 -7.08 21.16 -8.35
C GLU A 233 -7.48 20.22 -7.20
N MET A 234 -7.80 18.94 -7.48
CA MET A 234 -8.05 17.93 -6.46
C MET A 234 -6.83 17.70 -5.56
N LEU A 235 -5.63 17.65 -6.13
CA LEU A 235 -4.39 17.51 -5.37
C LEU A 235 -4.10 18.73 -4.49
N GLN A 236 -4.31 19.94 -5.01
CA GLN A 236 -4.19 21.18 -4.22
C GLN A 236 -5.15 21.16 -3.01
N PHE A 237 -6.38 20.68 -3.20
CA PHE A 237 -7.32 20.47 -2.09
C PHE A 237 -6.77 19.49 -1.05
N CYS A 238 -6.19 18.34 -1.47
CA CYS A 238 -5.60 17.38 -0.55
C CYS A 238 -4.45 18.00 0.25
N LEU A 239 -3.54 18.71 -0.42
CA LEU A 239 -2.41 19.40 0.23
C LEU A 239 -2.89 20.42 1.26
N LYS A 240 -3.88 21.25 0.89
CA LYS A 240 -4.49 22.23 1.82
C LYS A 240 -5.15 21.55 3.01
N LEU A 241 -5.94 20.50 2.78
CA LEU A 241 -6.60 19.73 3.83
C LEU A 241 -5.56 19.16 4.81
N PHE A 242 -4.49 18.54 4.32
CA PHE A 242 -3.44 17.96 5.16
C PHE A 242 -2.67 19.03 5.94
N GLN A 243 -2.42 20.18 5.32
CA GLN A 243 -1.80 21.32 6.01
C GLN A 243 -2.69 21.84 7.16
N ASP A 244 -4.01 21.93 6.93
CA ASP A 244 -4.98 22.35 7.94
C ASP A 244 -5.11 21.33 9.10
N GLU A 245 -4.94 20.04 8.82
CA GLU A 245 -4.85 18.96 9.83
C GLU A 245 -3.49 18.94 10.56
N GLY A 246 -2.54 19.81 10.19
CA GLY A 246 -1.24 19.93 10.85
C GLY A 246 -0.19 18.92 10.38
N CYS A 247 -0.42 18.23 9.27
CA CYS A 247 0.59 17.37 8.65
C CYS A 247 1.78 18.17 8.17
N LYS A 248 2.97 17.59 8.23
CA LYS A 248 4.21 18.17 7.69
C LYS A 248 4.46 17.76 6.25
N GLU A 249 3.89 16.64 5.85
CA GLU A 249 4.08 16.04 4.54
C GLU A 249 2.76 15.49 4.01
N ALA A 250 2.63 15.51 2.69
CA ALA A 250 1.61 14.77 1.96
C ALA A 250 2.28 13.67 1.14
N LYS A 251 1.74 12.45 1.20
CA LYS A 251 2.32 11.27 0.55
C LYS A 251 1.31 10.57 -0.34
N LEU A 252 1.84 9.94 -1.38
CA LEU A 252 1.06 9.09 -2.29
C LEU A 252 1.93 8.00 -2.90
N GLY A 253 1.27 6.93 -3.39
CA GLY A 253 1.89 5.91 -4.24
C GLY A 253 1.41 6.04 -5.68
N VAL A 254 2.31 5.80 -6.64
CA VAL A 254 1.98 5.82 -8.07
C VAL A 254 2.72 4.72 -8.81
N SER A 255 2.05 4.03 -9.74
CA SER A 255 2.71 3.07 -10.64
C SER A 255 3.82 3.76 -11.43
N ALA A 256 5.03 3.17 -11.43
CA ALA A 256 6.21 3.73 -12.11
C ALA A 256 6.01 3.91 -13.63
N VAL A 257 5.06 3.21 -14.23
CA VAL A 257 4.71 3.36 -15.65
C VAL A 257 3.65 4.42 -15.91
N ASN A 258 3.03 5.01 -14.85
CA ASN A 258 2.05 6.09 -14.98
C ASN A 258 2.73 7.45 -15.08
N THR A 259 3.53 7.65 -16.13
CA THR A 259 4.32 8.87 -16.36
C THR A 259 3.47 10.14 -16.37
N ARG A 260 2.21 10.04 -16.82
CA ARG A 260 1.29 11.18 -16.81
C ARG A 260 0.94 11.65 -15.39
N ALA A 261 0.64 10.74 -14.48
CA ALA A 261 0.33 11.09 -13.10
C ALA A 261 1.59 11.61 -12.39
N ILE A 262 2.74 10.93 -12.56
CA ILE A 262 4.04 11.35 -12.01
C ILE A 262 4.34 12.80 -12.38
N HIS A 263 4.21 13.15 -13.67
CA HIS A 263 4.45 14.53 -14.13
C HIS A 263 3.50 15.57 -13.49
N VAL A 264 2.23 15.19 -13.22
CA VAL A 264 1.30 16.08 -12.50
C VAL A 264 1.74 16.28 -11.05
N TYR A 265 2.18 15.21 -10.37
CA TYR A 265 2.67 15.26 -8.99
C TYR A 265 3.94 16.09 -8.88
N GLU A 266 4.93 15.87 -9.76
CA GLU A 266 6.17 16.66 -9.81
C GLU A 266 5.88 18.15 -10.03
N LYS A 267 4.97 18.50 -10.94
CA LYS A 267 4.56 19.90 -11.17
C LYS A 267 3.94 20.58 -9.95
N LEU A 268 3.36 19.79 -9.05
CA LEU A 268 2.79 20.27 -7.80
C LEU A 268 3.78 20.20 -6.63
N GLY A 269 5.04 19.84 -6.88
CA GLY A 269 6.10 19.86 -5.88
C GLY A 269 6.30 18.53 -5.14
N PHE A 270 5.68 17.44 -5.58
CA PHE A 270 6.04 16.12 -5.06
C PHE A 270 7.39 15.66 -5.62
N SER A 271 8.19 15.01 -4.79
CA SER A 271 9.42 14.32 -5.16
C SER A 271 9.30 12.82 -4.91
N ILE A 272 10.05 12.04 -5.68
CA ILE A 272 10.14 10.59 -5.46
C ILE A 272 11.04 10.36 -4.24
N ASP A 273 10.52 9.67 -3.23
CA ASP A 273 11.28 9.25 -2.05
C ASP A 273 11.77 7.81 -2.19
N GLU A 274 10.88 6.92 -2.63
CA GLU A 274 11.16 5.49 -2.72
C GLU A 274 10.71 4.92 -4.06
N HIS A 275 11.45 3.93 -4.53
CA HIS A 275 11.09 3.11 -5.67
C HIS A 275 10.93 1.66 -5.19
N LEU A 276 9.69 1.15 -5.19
CA LEU A 276 9.35 -0.13 -4.61
C LEU A 276 8.84 -1.11 -5.66
N GLN A 277 9.23 -2.38 -5.51
CA GLN A 277 8.65 -3.50 -6.23
C GLN A 277 7.83 -4.39 -5.29
N THR A 278 6.73 -4.90 -5.80
CA THR A 278 5.90 -5.90 -5.13
C THR A 278 5.94 -7.18 -5.95
N PHE A 279 6.36 -8.26 -5.33
CA PHE A 279 6.32 -9.59 -5.92
C PHE A 279 5.28 -10.45 -5.20
N ILE A 280 4.56 -11.26 -5.96
CA ILE A 280 3.49 -12.14 -5.46
C ILE A 280 3.69 -13.56 -5.96
N TRP A 281 3.57 -14.53 -5.06
CA TRP A 281 3.42 -15.94 -5.35
C TRP A 281 1.96 -16.33 -5.13
N ARG A 282 1.41 -17.14 -6.01
CA ARG A 282 0.06 -17.73 -5.88
C ARG A 282 0.15 -19.24 -5.99
N LYS A 283 -0.68 -19.94 -5.24
CA LYS A 283 -0.81 -21.40 -5.24
C LYS A 283 -1.36 -21.90 -6.57
#